data_9bc15b4ea96fb0b5b18e486b71dd640b
#
_entry.id   9bc15b4ea96fb0b5b18e486b71dd640b
#
_cell.length_a   1.000
_cell.length_b   1.000
_cell.length_c   1.000
_cell.angle_alpha   90.00
_cell.angle_beta   90.00
_cell.angle_gamma   90.00
#
_symmetry.space_group_name_H-M   'P 1'
#
loop_
_entity.id
_entity.type
_entity.pdbx_description
1 polymer ?
#
loop_
_entity_poly.entity_id
_entity_poly.type
_entity_poly.pdbx_seq_one_letter_code
_entity_poly.pdbx_strand_id
1 'polypeptide(L)'
;MASTYSTDLSLELVATGEKAGLWGTITNTNLQLLQTAASGYVEVTLSSGNVNLSLADGDATANGKNLYIKVTGTLSGNASLTMPATTSGGNANRVFFVEDGTTRGGAGDSYTVTLLTTGQSASTQVPLPEGATVLVYSRGSVPATTLGMMEKGFTTVTAASKTAYTAVPGDQIGVDTVANIVTITLPAGAVGDEIVIMDVSASNGFGTNKCIVAPNGSDKIQGTAASVDLTTNNQSVTLFYTGSNKGWQFKTNTA
;
A
#
# COMPACT_ATOMS: atom_id res chain seq x y z
N MET A 1 24.08 24.13 -26.62
CA MET A 1 23.52 22.78 -26.53
C MET A 1 22.40 22.79 -25.50
N ALA A 2 21.39 21.92 -25.62
CA ALA A 2 20.38 21.80 -24.58
C ALA A 2 20.98 21.08 -23.36
N SER A 3 20.64 21.54 -22.16
CA SER A 3 21.03 20.85 -20.92
C SER A 3 20.55 19.42 -20.93
N THR A 4 21.33 18.55 -20.32
CA THR A 4 20.92 17.17 -20.02
C THR A 4 20.54 17.05 -18.54
N TYR A 5 19.85 15.96 -18.17
CA TYR A 5 19.40 15.76 -16.80
C TYR A 5 19.79 14.37 -16.30
N SER A 6 20.05 14.26 -15.00
CA SER A 6 20.28 12.95 -14.38
C SER A 6 19.00 12.10 -14.39
N THR A 7 19.14 10.80 -14.64
CA THR A 7 18.00 9.89 -14.89
C THR A 7 17.03 9.79 -13.70
N ASP A 8 17.55 9.63 -12.49
CA ASP A 8 16.71 9.28 -11.33
C ASP A 8 16.27 10.49 -10.50
N LEU A 9 17.05 11.57 -10.51
CA LEU A 9 16.78 12.77 -9.71
C LEU A 9 16.43 13.99 -10.57
N SER A 10 16.57 13.89 -11.89
CA SER A 10 16.33 15.00 -12.85
C SER A 10 17.10 16.28 -12.51
N LEU A 11 18.35 16.12 -12.05
CA LEU A 11 19.27 17.23 -11.81
C LEU A 11 19.77 17.76 -13.16
N GLU A 12 19.80 19.08 -13.33
CA GLU A 12 20.34 19.70 -14.53
C GLU A 12 21.87 19.53 -14.59
N LEU A 13 22.36 18.89 -15.64
CA LEU A 13 23.77 18.63 -15.89
C LEU A 13 24.25 19.66 -16.92
N VAL A 14 24.98 20.68 -16.45
CA VAL A 14 25.44 21.80 -17.30
C VAL A 14 26.77 21.45 -17.92
N ALA A 15 26.86 21.55 -19.25
CA ALA A 15 28.11 21.35 -19.97
C ALA A 15 29.05 22.54 -19.78
N THR A 16 30.36 22.28 -19.90
CA THR A 16 31.39 23.33 -19.78
C THR A 16 31.16 24.45 -20.79
N GLY A 17 31.13 25.68 -20.31
CA GLY A 17 30.91 26.88 -21.14
C GLY A 17 29.45 27.23 -21.40
N GLU A 18 28.50 26.44 -20.91
CA GLU A 18 27.07 26.74 -21.02
C GLU A 18 26.54 27.52 -19.81
N LYS A 19 25.36 28.16 -20.01
CA LYS A 19 24.58 28.80 -18.95
C LYS A 19 25.31 29.90 -18.18
N ALA A 20 26.14 30.70 -18.88
CA ALA A 20 26.80 31.87 -18.29
C ALA A 20 25.76 32.77 -17.58
N GLY A 21 26.05 33.13 -16.33
CA GLY A 21 25.14 33.92 -15.48
C GLY A 21 23.99 33.17 -14.81
N LEU A 22 23.76 31.90 -15.14
CA LEU A 22 22.68 31.08 -14.56
C LEU A 22 23.16 30.03 -13.56
N TRP A 23 24.47 29.88 -13.36
CA TRP A 23 25.07 28.88 -12.49
C TRP A 23 24.48 28.85 -11.06
N GLY A 24 24.31 30.04 -10.46
CA GLY A 24 23.73 30.13 -9.11
C GLY A 24 22.30 29.58 -9.05
N THR A 25 21.47 29.91 -10.02
CA THR A 25 20.09 29.44 -10.11
C THR A 25 20.04 27.93 -10.30
N ILE A 26 20.81 27.40 -11.25
CA ILE A 26 20.85 25.95 -11.52
C ILE A 26 21.37 25.17 -10.32
N THR A 27 22.44 25.63 -9.68
CA THR A 27 22.99 25.02 -8.48
C THR A 27 21.97 25.00 -7.35
N ASN A 28 21.28 26.12 -7.10
CA ASN A 28 20.25 26.19 -6.06
C ASN A 28 19.07 25.26 -6.36
N THR A 29 18.61 25.19 -7.61
CA THR A 29 17.56 24.26 -8.02
C THR A 29 18.00 22.81 -7.78
N ASN A 30 19.21 22.43 -8.18
CA ASN A 30 19.74 21.09 -7.95
C ASN A 30 19.85 20.76 -6.46
N LEU A 31 20.27 21.70 -5.62
CA LEU A 31 20.31 21.51 -4.17
C LEU A 31 18.91 21.34 -3.58
N GLN A 32 17.91 22.09 -4.06
CA GLN A 32 16.51 21.91 -3.67
C GLN A 32 15.98 20.53 -4.09
N LEU A 33 16.31 20.05 -5.26
CA LEU A 33 15.96 18.70 -5.72
C LEU A 33 16.57 17.62 -4.82
N LEU A 34 17.83 17.75 -4.45
CA LEU A 34 18.49 16.85 -3.50
C LEU A 34 17.83 16.88 -2.12
N GLN A 35 17.50 18.08 -1.61
CA GLN A 35 16.79 18.24 -0.34
C GLN A 35 15.42 17.57 -0.40
N THR A 36 14.65 17.80 -1.46
CA THR A 36 13.33 17.17 -1.66
C THR A 36 13.44 15.65 -1.73
N ALA A 37 14.46 15.13 -2.42
CA ALA A 37 14.71 13.70 -2.51
C ALA A 37 15.12 13.06 -1.17
N ALA A 38 15.75 13.84 -0.26
CA ALA A 38 16.24 13.35 1.02
C ALA A 38 15.24 13.52 2.17
N SER A 39 14.35 14.52 2.11
CA SER A 39 13.46 14.89 3.22
C SER A 39 12.10 15.46 2.79
N GLY A 40 11.79 15.44 1.49
CA GLY A 40 10.54 16.00 0.98
C GLY A 40 9.33 15.17 1.39
N TYR A 41 8.22 15.88 1.65
CA TYR A 41 6.90 15.34 1.96
C TYR A 41 5.87 15.87 0.98
N VAL A 42 4.93 15.02 0.53
CA VAL A 42 3.82 15.43 -0.31
C VAL A 42 2.57 14.63 0.01
N GLU A 43 1.40 15.28 -0.06
CA GLU A 43 0.10 14.61 -0.03
C GLU A 43 -0.43 14.44 -1.45
N VAL A 44 -0.98 13.26 -1.73
CA VAL A 44 -1.57 12.90 -3.02
C VAL A 44 -2.98 12.39 -2.79
N THR A 45 -3.99 13.10 -3.31
CA THR A 45 -5.38 12.70 -3.14
C THR A 45 -5.75 11.62 -4.15
N LEU A 46 -6.31 10.51 -3.63
CA LEU A 46 -6.91 9.43 -4.41
C LEU A 46 -8.42 9.39 -4.20
N SER A 47 -9.18 9.01 -5.24
CA SER A 47 -10.62 8.72 -5.13
C SER A 47 -10.99 7.40 -5.81
N SER A 48 -10.56 7.21 -7.06
CA SER A 48 -10.67 5.98 -7.84
C SER A 48 -9.70 6.04 -9.02
N GLY A 49 -9.42 4.90 -9.64
CA GLY A 49 -8.52 4.83 -10.79
C GLY A 49 -7.06 5.07 -10.43
N ASN A 50 -6.27 5.54 -11.39
CA ASN A 50 -4.82 5.68 -11.24
C ASN A 50 -4.37 7.14 -11.17
N VAL A 51 -3.47 7.43 -10.23
CA VAL A 51 -2.73 8.69 -10.14
C VAL A 51 -1.26 8.41 -10.38
N ASN A 52 -0.65 9.15 -11.31
CA ASN A 52 0.77 9.03 -11.62
C ASN A 52 1.56 10.10 -10.88
N LEU A 53 2.62 9.69 -10.20
CA LEU A 53 3.61 10.62 -9.68
C LEU A 53 4.47 11.15 -10.83
N SER A 54 4.76 12.43 -10.82
CA SER A 54 5.57 13.08 -11.86
C SER A 54 7.03 13.22 -11.43
N LEU A 55 7.91 13.16 -12.41
CA LEU A 55 9.35 13.40 -12.25
C LEU A 55 9.81 14.30 -13.42
N ALA A 56 9.33 15.56 -13.45
CA ALA A 56 9.71 16.51 -14.48
C ALA A 56 11.14 17.01 -14.29
N ASP A 57 11.87 17.15 -15.40
CA ASP A 57 13.28 17.60 -15.40
C ASP A 57 13.39 19.04 -14.88
N GLY A 58 14.31 19.25 -13.94
CA GLY A 58 14.56 20.56 -13.34
C GLY A 58 13.42 21.15 -12.49
N ASP A 59 12.29 20.42 -12.32
CA ASP A 59 11.15 20.87 -11.53
C ASP A 59 11.24 20.38 -10.09
N ALA A 60 11.56 21.26 -9.14
CA ALA A 60 11.63 20.95 -7.72
C ALA A 60 10.26 20.69 -7.08
N THR A 61 9.16 21.02 -7.76
CA THR A 61 7.79 20.90 -7.24
C THR A 61 7.10 19.60 -7.67
N ALA A 62 7.71 18.82 -8.58
CA ALA A 62 7.16 17.56 -9.03
C ALA A 62 6.97 16.57 -7.86
N ASN A 63 5.75 16.05 -7.68
CA ASN A 63 5.37 15.27 -6.51
C ASN A 63 6.18 13.97 -6.34
N GLY A 64 6.59 13.32 -7.43
CA GLY A 64 7.41 12.10 -7.41
C GLY A 64 8.87 12.32 -7.01
N LYS A 65 9.28 13.55 -6.67
CA LYS A 65 10.62 13.86 -6.14
C LYS A 65 10.72 13.75 -4.64
N ASN A 66 9.58 13.72 -3.93
CA ASN A 66 9.55 13.62 -2.50
C ASN A 66 9.92 12.22 -2.00
N LEU A 67 10.56 12.15 -0.83
CA LEU A 67 10.90 10.89 -0.18
C LEU A 67 9.67 10.28 0.50
N TYR A 68 8.83 11.11 1.12
CA TYR A 68 7.64 10.68 1.86
C TYR A 68 6.39 11.13 1.10
N ILE A 69 5.52 10.18 0.82
CA ILE A 69 4.28 10.37 0.08
C ILE A 69 3.13 9.88 0.94
N LYS A 70 2.20 10.77 1.30
CA LYS A 70 0.97 10.40 1.97
C LYS A 70 -0.16 10.40 0.96
N VAL A 71 -0.82 9.26 0.78
CA VAL A 71 -2.06 9.20 0.01
C VAL A 71 -3.24 9.53 0.91
N THR A 72 -4.15 10.39 0.43
CA THR A 72 -5.30 10.90 1.18
C THR A 72 -6.57 10.82 0.33
N GLY A 73 -7.71 11.13 0.91
CA GLY A 73 -9.01 11.20 0.24
C GLY A 73 -9.95 10.05 0.57
N THR A 74 -11.21 10.18 0.17
CA THR A 74 -12.23 9.14 0.32
C THR A 74 -12.35 8.36 -0.99
N LEU A 75 -12.14 7.06 -0.92
CA LEU A 75 -12.23 6.20 -2.11
C LEU A 75 -13.69 5.98 -2.50
N SER A 76 -13.94 6.08 -3.80
CA SER A 76 -15.21 5.71 -4.47
C SER A 76 -15.05 4.50 -5.39
N GLY A 77 -13.86 3.90 -5.44
CA GLY A 77 -13.47 2.72 -6.21
C GLY A 77 -12.03 2.33 -5.90
N ASN A 78 -11.58 1.20 -6.44
CA ASN A 78 -10.18 0.82 -6.35
C ASN A 78 -9.29 1.90 -6.96
N ALA A 79 -8.22 2.24 -6.25
CA ALA A 79 -7.27 3.27 -6.64
C ALA A 79 -5.86 2.70 -6.76
N SER A 80 -5.05 3.36 -7.57
CA SER A 80 -3.63 3.04 -7.67
C SER A 80 -2.76 4.29 -7.74
N LEU A 81 -1.55 4.17 -7.21
CA LEU A 81 -0.51 5.19 -7.29
C LEU A 81 0.64 4.62 -8.11
N THR A 82 0.91 5.23 -9.25
CA THR A 82 2.05 4.84 -10.08
C THR A 82 3.29 5.63 -9.68
N MET A 83 4.35 4.90 -9.30
CA MET A 83 5.66 5.48 -9.00
C MET A 83 6.21 6.24 -10.21
N PRO A 84 7.04 7.28 -10.00
CA PRO A 84 7.42 8.17 -11.08
C PRO A 84 8.25 7.46 -12.14
N ALA A 85 7.93 7.74 -13.40
CA ALA A 85 8.76 7.37 -14.54
C ALA A 85 9.83 8.44 -14.79
N THR A 86 10.97 8.02 -15.34
CA THR A 86 11.97 8.93 -15.90
C THR A 86 11.43 9.57 -17.20
N THR A 87 12.00 10.68 -17.62
CA THR A 87 11.66 11.32 -18.90
C THR A 87 11.89 10.43 -20.12
N SER A 88 12.74 9.41 -19.99
CA SER A 88 12.95 8.37 -21.02
C SER A 88 11.91 7.24 -20.97
N GLY A 89 10.88 7.33 -20.11
CA GLY A 89 9.80 6.36 -20.01
C GLY A 89 10.10 5.12 -19.15
N GLY A 90 11.30 4.99 -18.58
CA GLY A 90 11.63 3.96 -17.59
C GLY A 90 11.24 4.39 -16.18
N ASN A 91 11.31 3.46 -15.22
CA ASN A 91 11.07 3.81 -13.82
C ASN A 91 12.32 4.41 -13.18
N ALA A 92 12.14 5.42 -12.34
CA ALA A 92 13.24 5.98 -11.55
C ALA A 92 13.70 4.97 -10.48
N ASN A 93 15.02 4.84 -10.30
CA ASN A 93 15.60 3.99 -9.24
C ASN A 93 15.58 4.76 -7.92
N ARG A 94 14.53 4.59 -7.13
CA ARG A 94 14.32 5.37 -5.90
C ARG A 94 13.61 4.56 -4.83
N VAL A 95 13.83 5.00 -3.60
CA VAL A 95 13.12 4.53 -2.42
C VAL A 95 12.11 5.58 -1.99
N PHE A 96 10.93 5.15 -1.58
CA PHE A 96 9.84 6.00 -1.09
C PHE A 96 9.26 5.41 0.20
N PHE A 97 8.88 6.28 1.13
CA PHE A 97 7.92 5.96 2.18
C PHE A 97 6.54 6.35 1.66
N VAL A 98 5.61 5.39 1.64
CA VAL A 98 4.24 5.64 1.20
C VAL A 98 3.30 5.31 2.35
N GLU A 99 2.60 6.34 2.85
CA GLU A 99 1.60 6.25 3.93
C GLU A 99 0.19 6.23 3.34
N ASP A 100 -0.64 5.34 3.82
CA ASP A 100 -2.06 5.34 3.53
C ASP A 100 -2.85 6.14 4.57
N GLY A 101 -3.37 7.29 4.16
CA GLY A 101 -4.32 8.12 4.90
C GLY A 101 -5.67 8.22 4.19
N THR A 102 -6.00 7.24 3.32
CA THR A 102 -7.30 7.23 2.63
C THR A 102 -8.40 6.68 3.53
N THR A 103 -9.63 7.12 3.25
CA THR A 103 -10.85 6.49 3.79
C THR A 103 -11.39 5.53 2.74
N ARG A 104 -11.55 4.24 3.08
CA ARG A 104 -11.87 3.16 2.13
C ARG A 104 -13.31 3.11 1.63
N GLY A 105 -14.13 4.14 1.87
CA GLY A 105 -15.49 4.19 1.35
C GLY A 105 -16.56 3.67 2.29
N GLY A 106 -17.80 3.56 1.79
CA GLY A 106 -19.00 3.23 2.58
C GLY A 106 -19.14 1.75 2.95
N ALA A 107 -20.22 1.45 3.65
CA ALA A 107 -20.56 0.11 4.11
C ALA A 107 -20.52 -0.92 2.97
N GLY A 108 -19.75 -1.98 3.13
CA GLY A 108 -19.64 -3.09 2.18
C GLY A 108 -18.57 -2.93 1.09
N ASP A 109 -17.99 -1.75 0.92
CA ASP A 109 -16.99 -1.51 -0.12
C ASP A 109 -15.57 -1.67 0.42
N SER A 110 -14.89 -2.70 -0.03
CA SER A 110 -13.48 -2.96 0.24
C SER A 110 -12.62 -2.41 -0.91
N TYR A 111 -12.60 -1.08 -1.05
CA TYR A 111 -11.71 -0.48 -2.04
C TYR A 111 -10.25 -0.66 -1.63
N THR A 112 -9.41 -0.89 -2.62
CA THR A 112 -7.97 -1.11 -2.41
C THR A 112 -7.17 0.05 -2.96
N VAL A 113 -6.02 0.30 -2.35
CA VAL A 113 -4.96 1.12 -2.95
C VAL A 113 -3.81 0.21 -3.32
N THR A 114 -3.30 0.36 -4.53
CA THR A 114 -2.17 -0.42 -5.03
C THR A 114 -1.08 0.49 -5.57
N LEU A 115 0.16 0.08 -5.37
CA LEU A 115 1.34 0.76 -5.86
C LEU A 115 1.82 0.10 -7.15
N LEU A 116 2.09 0.90 -8.16
CA LEU A 116 2.50 0.45 -9.49
C LEU A 116 3.81 1.10 -9.88
N THR A 117 4.53 0.49 -10.81
CA THR A 117 5.53 1.16 -11.64
C THR A 117 5.00 1.27 -13.08
N THR A 118 5.52 2.20 -13.85
CA THR A 118 5.12 2.39 -15.26
C THR A 118 5.23 1.07 -16.03
N GLY A 119 4.17 0.72 -16.74
CA GLY A 119 4.10 -0.50 -17.54
C GLY A 119 3.73 -1.77 -16.78
N GLN A 120 3.45 -1.70 -15.47
CA GLN A 120 2.95 -2.86 -14.72
C GLN A 120 1.48 -3.16 -15.01
N SER A 121 1.17 -4.45 -14.98
CA SER A 121 -0.20 -4.96 -14.99
C SER A 121 -0.74 -5.16 -13.56
N ALA A 122 -2.05 -5.34 -13.45
CA ALA A 122 -2.72 -5.59 -12.16
C ALA A 122 -2.15 -6.79 -11.37
N SER A 123 -1.57 -7.78 -12.05
CA SER A 123 -1.01 -8.99 -11.43
C SER A 123 0.33 -8.78 -10.70
N THR A 124 0.96 -7.63 -10.86
CA THR A 124 2.26 -7.30 -10.25
C THR A 124 2.18 -6.10 -9.32
N GLN A 125 0.99 -5.77 -8.87
CA GLN A 125 0.72 -4.66 -7.96
C GLN A 125 1.23 -4.96 -6.55
N VAL A 126 1.73 -3.92 -5.88
CA VAL A 126 2.05 -3.97 -4.46
C VAL A 126 0.86 -3.35 -3.70
N PRO A 127 0.14 -4.10 -2.88
CA PRO A 127 -0.94 -3.54 -2.09
C PRO A 127 -0.39 -2.56 -1.06
N LEU A 128 -1.12 -1.47 -0.84
CA LEU A 128 -0.90 -0.55 0.28
C LEU A 128 -1.98 -0.85 1.32
N PRO A 129 -1.64 -1.49 2.46
CA PRO A 129 -2.62 -1.78 3.50
C PRO A 129 -3.21 -0.50 4.10
N GLU A 130 -4.47 -0.57 4.52
CA GLU A 130 -5.16 0.58 5.12
C GLU A 130 -4.44 1.06 6.39
N GLY A 131 -4.17 2.36 6.47
CA GLY A 131 -3.48 3.00 7.59
C GLY A 131 -1.99 2.64 7.72
N ALA A 132 -1.41 1.90 6.78
CA ALA A 132 -0.01 1.50 6.85
C ALA A 132 0.94 2.51 6.22
N THR A 133 2.19 2.49 6.68
CA THR A 133 3.33 3.11 5.99
C THR A 133 4.24 2.01 5.46
N VAL A 134 4.51 2.02 4.17
CA VAL A 134 5.36 1.02 3.51
C VAL A 134 6.61 1.67 2.94
N LEU A 135 7.73 0.94 2.97
CA LEU A 135 8.94 1.29 2.26
C LEU A 135 8.91 0.62 0.88
N VAL A 136 8.90 1.43 -0.16
CA VAL A 136 8.80 0.98 -1.56
C VAL A 136 10.09 1.28 -2.29
N TYR A 137 10.57 0.32 -3.05
CA TYR A 137 11.69 0.48 -3.96
C TYR A 137 11.20 0.38 -5.40
N SER A 138 11.42 1.42 -6.17
CA SER A 138 11.19 1.44 -7.62
C SER A 138 12.52 1.27 -8.36
N ARG A 139 12.57 0.37 -9.34
CA ARG A 139 13.81 0.06 -10.06
C ARG A 139 13.52 -0.29 -11.52
N GLY A 140 13.96 0.54 -12.44
CA GLY A 140 13.94 0.28 -13.88
C GLY A 140 12.62 -0.31 -14.37
N SER A 141 12.64 -1.47 -15.03
CA SER A 141 11.45 -2.20 -15.48
C SER A 141 10.93 -3.22 -14.45
N VAL A 142 11.55 -3.29 -13.27
CA VAL A 142 11.16 -4.24 -12.23
C VAL A 142 10.02 -3.64 -11.41
N PRO A 143 9.01 -4.46 -11.04
CA PRO A 143 7.92 -4.05 -10.18
C PRO A 143 8.39 -3.34 -8.90
N ALA A 144 7.61 -2.41 -8.42
CA ALA A 144 7.80 -1.85 -7.09
C ALA A 144 7.82 -3.00 -6.09
N THR A 145 8.86 -3.07 -5.27
CA THR A 145 8.99 -4.09 -4.24
C THR A 145 8.83 -3.42 -2.90
N THR A 146 7.90 -3.88 -2.11
CA THR A 146 7.78 -3.45 -0.72
C THR A 146 8.90 -4.11 0.07
N LEU A 147 9.86 -3.32 0.57
CA LEU A 147 11.00 -3.81 1.35
C LEU A 147 10.64 -4.10 2.81
N GLY A 148 9.47 -3.69 3.24
CA GLY A 148 8.95 -3.91 4.58
C GLY A 148 7.90 -2.87 4.93
N MET A 149 7.09 -3.18 5.91
CA MET A 149 6.17 -2.23 6.51
C MET A 149 6.85 -1.60 7.73
N MET A 150 6.95 -0.28 7.72
CA MET A 150 7.47 0.47 8.87
C MET A 150 6.45 0.48 10.01
N GLU A 151 5.17 0.47 9.63
CA GLU A 151 4.04 0.40 10.55
C GLU A 151 2.94 -0.43 9.90
N LYS A 152 2.43 -1.42 10.61
CA LYS A 152 1.27 -2.20 10.18
C LYS A 152 0.02 -1.38 10.51
N GLY A 153 -0.76 -1.04 9.50
CA GLY A 153 -2.04 -0.40 9.67
C GLY A 153 -2.99 -1.25 10.52
N PHE A 154 -3.78 -0.59 11.38
CA PHE A 154 -4.85 -1.23 12.13
C PHE A 154 -6.19 -0.80 11.53
N THR A 155 -6.94 -1.76 11.01
CA THR A 155 -8.24 -1.53 10.39
C THR A 155 -9.35 -2.04 11.31
N THR A 156 -10.34 -1.20 11.61
CA THR A 156 -11.53 -1.64 12.33
C THR A 156 -12.67 -1.93 11.36
N VAL A 157 -13.22 -3.15 11.44
CA VAL A 157 -14.40 -3.57 10.68
C VAL A 157 -15.56 -3.74 11.66
N THR A 158 -16.50 -2.80 11.62
CA THR A 158 -17.66 -2.77 12.52
C THR A 158 -18.90 -3.24 11.79
N ALA A 159 -19.53 -4.31 12.25
CA ALA A 159 -20.70 -4.93 11.61
C ALA A 159 -21.90 -3.98 11.42
N ALA A 160 -22.00 -2.92 12.19
CA ALA A 160 -23.02 -1.90 12.01
C ALA A 160 -22.89 -1.12 10.68
N SER A 161 -21.69 -1.04 10.13
CA SER A 161 -21.38 -0.31 8.90
C SER A 161 -20.82 -1.17 7.78
N LYS A 162 -20.20 -2.32 8.11
CA LYS A 162 -19.47 -3.17 7.16
C LYS A 162 -19.50 -4.63 7.58
N THR A 163 -20.19 -5.48 6.84
CA THR A 163 -20.31 -6.92 7.14
C THR A 163 -19.33 -7.80 6.37
N ALA A 164 -18.53 -7.22 5.46
CA ALA A 164 -17.51 -7.93 4.70
C ALA A 164 -16.26 -7.06 4.52
N TYR A 165 -15.08 -7.68 4.56
CA TYR A 165 -13.80 -7.02 4.32
C TYR A 165 -12.87 -7.99 3.58
N THR A 166 -12.23 -7.51 2.52
CA THR A 166 -11.17 -8.27 1.85
C THR A 166 -9.82 -7.79 2.37
N ALA A 167 -9.15 -8.67 3.09
CA ALA A 167 -7.85 -8.39 3.67
C ALA A 167 -6.75 -8.29 2.63
N VAL A 168 -5.72 -7.51 2.93
CA VAL A 168 -4.46 -7.48 2.17
C VAL A 168 -3.31 -8.00 3.03
N PRO A 169 -2.22 -8.52 2.45
CA PRO A 169 -1.09 -9.02 3.22
C PRO A 169 -0.55 -7.98 4.20
N GLY A 170 -0.36 -8.37 5.45
CA GLY A 170 0.11 -7.52 6.53
C GLY A 170 -0.97 -6.81 7.35
N ASP A 171 -2.24 -6.95 7.01
CA ASP A 171 -3.34 -6.34 7.76
C ASP A 171 -3.40 -6.80 9.22
N GLN A 172 -3.71 -5.84 10.10
CA GLN A 172 -4.14 -6.07 11.47
C GLN A 172 -5.59 -5.59 11.58
N ILE A 173 -6.53 -6.53 11.75
CA ILE A 173 -7.96 -6.26 11.62
C ILE A 173 -8.63 -6.45 12.98
N GLY A 174 -9.15 -5.33 13.53
CA GLY A 174 -10.07 -5.38 14.67
C GLY A 174 -11.50 -5.53 14.16
N VAL A 175 -12.19 -6.61 14.54
CA VAL A 175 -13.53 -6.91 14.05
C VAL A 175 -14.52 -6.76 15.21
N ASP A 176 -15.51 -5.88 15.03
CA ASP A 176 -16.64 -5.73 15.94
C ASP A 176 -17.90 -6.38 15.32
N THR A 177 -18.34 -7.49 15.91
CA THR A 177 -19.48 -8.26 15.42
C THR A 177 -20.76 -8.07 16.27
N VAL A 178 -20.80 -7.07 17.16
CA VAL A 178 -21.98 -6.86 18.04
C VAL A 178 -23.29 -6.78 17.25
N ALA A 179 -23.31 -6.09 16.13
CA ALA A 179 -24.51 -5.88 15.33
C ALA A 179 -24.83 -7.02 14.36
N ASN A 180 -23.83 -7.76 13.86
CA ASN A 180 -24.02 -8.78 12.82
C ASN A 180 -22.76 -9.63 12.63
N ILE A 181 -22.90 -10.75 11.90
CA ILE A 181 -21.77 -11.56 11.41
C ILE A 181 -20.92 -10.74 10.45
N VAL A 182 -19.59 -10.83 10.57
CA VAL A 182 -18.61 -10.24 9.66
C VAL A 182 -17.84 -11.32 8.92
N THR A 183 -17.64 -11.15 7.62
CA THR A 183 -16.79 -12.02 6.81
C THR A 183 -15.50 -11.30 6.43
N ILE A 184 -14.37 -11.88 6.79
CA ILE A 184 -13.04 -11.46 6.35
C ILE A 184 -12.58 -12.41 5.25
N THR A 185 -12.44 -11.92 4.03
CA THR A 185 -11.89 -12.69 2.91
C THR A 185 -10.38 -12.49 2.87
N LEU A 186 -9.63 -13.58 2.97
CA LEU A 186 -8.16 -13.54 2.88
C LEU A 186 -7.71 -13.19 1.45
N PRO A 187 -6.54 -12.57 1.27
CA PRO A 187 -5.98 -12.34 -0.06
C PRO A 187 -5.52 -13.65 -0.70
N ALA A 188 -5.25 -13.63 -2.00
CA ALA A 188 -4.48 -14.70 -2.65
C ALA A 188 -3.11 -14.79 -1.98
N GLY A 189 -2.79 -15.95 -1.37
CA GLY A 189 -1.65 -16.07 -0.49
C GLY A 189 -0.32 -16.19 -1.24
N ALA A 190 0.69 -15.44 -0.80
CA ALA A 190 2.10 -15.68 -1.11
C ALA A 190 2.83 -16.16 0.15
N VAL A 191 3.81 -17.07 -0.02
CA VAL A 191 4.56 -17.62 1.13
C VAL A 191 5.20 -16.49 1.93
N GLY A 192 4.87 -16.43 3.23
CA GLY A 192 5.33 -15.38 4.12
C GLY A 192 4.29 -14.31 4.45
N ASP A 193 3.16 -14.27 3.76
CA ASP A 193 2.06 -13.36 4.08
C ASP A 193 1.50 -13.62 5.48
N GLU A 194 1.18 -12.55 6.20
CA GLU A 194 0.60 -12.61 7.54
C GLU A 194 -0.62 -11.70 7.64
N ILE A 195 -1.67 -12.18 8.30
CA ILE A 195 -2.90 -11.43 8.62
C ILE A 195 -3.21 -11.65 10.10
N VAL A 196 -3.54 -10.57 10.80
CA VAL A 196 -4.02 -10.62 12.18
C VAL A 196 -5.49 -10.23 12.23
N ILE A 197 -6.30 -11.05 12.91
CA ILE A 197 -7.72 -10.77 13.12
C ILE A 197 -7.97 -10.86 14.63
N MET A 198 -8.62 -9.85 15.20
CA MET A 198 -8.93 -9.82 16.62
C MET A 198 -10.35 -9.31 16.88
N ASP A 199 -11.01 -9.90 17.86
CA ASP A 199 -12.29 -9.41 18.36
C ASP A 199 -12.07 -8.12 19.15
N VAL A 200 -12.65 -7.02 18.67
CA VAL A 200 -12.66 -5.72 19.36
C VAL A 200 -14.06 -5.29 19.77
N SER A 201 -14.99 -6.23 19.79
CA SER A 201 -16.39 -6.00 20.18
C SER A 201 -16.48 -5.54 21.64
N ALA A 202 -17.27 -4.51 21.90
CA ALA A 202 -17.47 -3.99 23.24
C ALA A 202 -18.18 -4.98 24.19
N SER A 203 -18.99 -5.90 23.61
CA SER A 203 -19.70 -6.96 24.35
C SER A 203 -20.13 -8.06 23.39
N ASN A 204 -20.18 -9.33 23.88
CA ASN A 204 -20.76 -10.46 23.15
C ASN A 204 -20.35 -10.55 21.66
N GLY A 205 -19.07 -10.34 21.36
CA GLY A 205 -18.53 -10.32 20.01
C GLY A 205 -18.65 -11.65 19.28
N PHE A 206 -17.55 -12.30 18.98
CA PHE A 206 -17.51 -13.54 18.19
C PHE A 206 -18.31 -14.70 18.80
N GLY A 207 -18.54 -14.69 20.11
CA GLY A 207 -19.37 -15.70 20.78
C GLY A 207 -20.87 -15.59 20.47
N THR A 208 -21.36 -14.43 20.02
CA THR A 208 -22.76 -14.23 19.62
C THR A 208 -22.90 -14.18 18.10
N ASN A 209 -22.13 -13.32 17.45
CA ASN A 209 -22.09 -13.18 16.01
C ASN A 209 -20.66 -13.47 15.55
N LYS A 210 -20.45 -14.67 15.04
CA LYS A 210 -19.13 -15.13 14.61
C LYS A 210 -18.45 -14.20 13.60
N CYS A 211 -17.12 -14.22 13.58
CA CYS A 211 -16.36 -13.74 12.44
C CYS A 211 -16.03 -14.93 11.52
N ILE A 212 -16.39 -14.83 10.25
CA ILE A 212 -16.08 -15.84 9.23
C ILE A 212 -14.78 -15.44 8.54
N VAL A 213 -13.78 -16.32 8.55
CA VAL A 213 -12.54 -16.16 7.77
C VAL A 213 -12.67 -17.02 6.52
N ALA A 214 -12.81 -16.37 5.36
CA ALA A 214 -12.97 -17.03 4.08
C ALA A 214 -11.67 -17.06 3.28
N PRO A 215 -11.29 -18.16 2.63
CA PRO A 215 -10.14 -18.20 1.74
C PRO A 215 -10.42 -17.44 0.44
N ASN A 216 -9.35 -17.04 -0.28
CA ASN A 216 -9.46 -16.51 -1.63
C ASN A 216 -9.63 -17.66 -2.63
N GLY A 217 -10.75 -17.67 -3.36
CA GLY A 217 -11.00 -18.67 -4.41
C GLY A 217 -10.81 -20.12 -3.94
N SER A 218 -9.81 -20.81 -4.48
CA SER A 218 -9.47 -22.20 -4.14
C SER A 218 -8.34 -22.32 -3.10
N ASP A 219 -7.86 -21.23 -2.53
CA ASP A 219 -6.87 -21.27 -1.46
C ASP A 219 -7.39 -22.05 -0.26
N LYS A 220 -6.48 -22.53 0.57
CA LYS A 220 -6.83 -23.36 1.72
C LYS A 220 -6.59 -22.61 3.02
N ILE A 221 -7.39 -22.95 4.02
CA ILE A 221 -7.11 -22.64 5.43
C ILE A 221 -6.92 -23.98 6.14
N GLN A 222 -5.76 -24.19 6.78
CA GLN A 222 -5.38 -25.45 7.45
C GLN A 222 -5.49 -26.70 6.55
N GLY A 223 -5.24 -26.53 5.26
CA GLY A 223 -5.27 -27.62 4.28
C GLY A 223 -6.63 -27.89 3.64
N THR A 224 -7.68 -27.13 3.98
CA THR A 224 -9.03 -27.27 3.44
C THR A 224 -9.46 -25.99 2.76
N ALA A 225 -10.04 -26.09 1.55
CA ALA A 225 -10.60 -24.96 0.82
C ALA A 225 -12.01 -24.62 1.36
N ALA A 226 -12.06 -24.22 2.61
CA ALA A 226 -13.29 -23.87 3.33
C ALA A 226 -13.03 -22.73 4.32
N SER A 227 -14.06 -21.94 4.61
CA SER A 227 -14.03 -20.91 5.63
C SER A 227 -13.88 -21.49 7.03
N VAL A 228 -13.30 -20.70 7.93
CA VAL A 228 -13.18 -21.00 9.36
C VAL A 228 -13.96 -19.97 10.14
N ASP A 229 -14.72 -20.41 11.13
CA ASP A 229 -15.50 -19.56 12.02
C ASP A 229 -14.70 -19.25 13.30
N LEU A 230 -14.56 -17.99 13.63
CA LEU A 230 -14.07 -17.51 14.91
C LEU A 230 -15.30 -17.25 15.80
N THR A 231 -15.42 -17.98 16.91
CA THR A 231 -16.66 -18.04 17.71
C THR A 231 -16.44 -17.77 19.19
N THR A 232 -15.24 -17.39 19.60
CA THR A 232 -14.91 -17.12 21.00
C THR A 232 -14.74 -15.62 21.23
N ASN A 233 -15.37 -15.08 22.26
CA ASN A 233 -15.21 -13.68 22.64
C ASN A 233 -13.73 -13.37 22.97
N ASN A 234 -13.28 -12.19 22.58
CA ASN A 234 -11.90 -11.71 22.72
C ASN A 234 -10.87 -12.59 21.99
N GLN A 235 -11.29 -13.40 21.02
CA GLN A 235 -10.39 -14.23 20.24
C GLN A 235 -9.48 -13.36 19.36
N SER A 236 -8.19 -13.72 19.33
CA SER A 236 -7.20 -13.16 18.41
C SER A 236 -6.50 -14.28 17.67
N VAL A 237 -6.40 -14.15 16.37
CA VAL A 237 -5.70 -15.11 15.51
C VAL A 237 -4.70 -14.41 14.63
N THR A 238 -3.55 -15.04 14.45
CA THR A 238 -2.57 -14.67 13.41
C THR A 238 -2.52 -15.79 12.39
N LEU A 239 -2.83 -15.47 11.14
CA LEU A 239 -2.74 -16.39 10.01
C LEU A 239 -1.46 -16.12 9.24
N PHE A 240 -0.80 -17.18 8.80
CA PHE A 240 0.43 -17.14 8.03
C PHE A 240 0.31 -18.07 6.82
N TYR A 241 0.62 -17.59 5.61
CA TYR A 241 0.54 -18.41 4.40
C TYR A 241 1.81 -19.22 4.20
N THR A 242 1.64 -20.54 4.16
CA THR A 242 2.75 -21.51 4.10
C THR A 242 2.92 -22.17 2.73
N GLY A 243 2.10 -21.79 1.76
CA GLY A 243 2.09 -22.37 0.41
C GLY A 243 0.84 -23.18 0.10
N SER A 244 0.65 -23.58 -1.16
CA SER A 244 -0.59 -24.17 -1.69
C SER A 244 -1.04 -25.49 -1.04
N ASN A 245 -0.13 -26.24 -0.40
CA ASN A 245 -0.49 -27.53 0.24
C ASN A 245 -1.41 -27.33 1.45
N LYS A 246 -1.06 -26.43 2.34
CA LYS A 246 -1.79 -26.12 3.57
C LYS A 246 -2.49 -24.78 3.53
N GLY A 247 -2.03 -23.86 2.69
CA GLY A 247 -2.56 -22.50 2.59
C GLY A 247 -2.23 -21.67 3.83
N TRP A 248 -3.22 -20.95 4.30
CA TRP A 248 -3.18 -20.17 5.53
C TRP A 248 -3.21 -21.06 6.76
N GLN A 249 -2.26 -20.88 7.66
CA GLN A 249 -2.15 -21.60 8.91
C GLN A 249 -2.27 -20.65 10.09
N PHE A 250 -2.90 -21.07 11.17
CA PHE A 250 -2.87 -20.33 12.42
C PHE A 250 -1.47 -20.40 13.04
N LYS A 251 -0.79 -19.26 13.09
CA LYS A 251 0.48 -19.09 13.81
C LYS A 251 0.21 -18.93 15.31
N THR A 252 -0.83 -18.16 15.64
CA THR A 252 -1.37 -18.05 17.01
C THR A 252 -2.89 -18.09 16.95
N ASN A 253 -3.50 -18.66 17.97
CA ASN A 253 -4.94 -18.66 18.16
C ASN A 253 -5.18 -18.59 19.67
N THR A 254 -5.52 -17.41 20.17
CA THR A 254 -5.83 -17.16 21.57
C THR A 254 -7.33 -16.90 21.68
N ALA A 255 -7.99 -17.68 22.51
CA ALA A 255 -9.42 -17.58 22.81
C ALA A 255 -9.62 -17.49 24.32
#